data_d8d05b8aac8ef17d276d58e53897362f
#
_entry.id   d8d05b8aac8ef17d276d58e53897362f
#
_cell.length_a   1.000
_cell.length_b   1.000
_cell.length_c   1.000
_cell.angle_alpha   90.00
_cell.angle_beta   90.00
_cell.angle_gamma   90.00
#
_symmetry.space_group_name_H-M   'P 1'
#
loop_
_entity.id
_entity.type
_entity.pdbx_description
1 polymer ?
#
loop_
_entity_poly.entity_id
_entity_poly.type
_entity_poly.pdbx_seq_one_letter_code
_entity_poly.pdbx_strand_id
1 'polypeptide(L)'
;MSQPSRAVTLVSCGVLFNEQGQCLISSRPEGKVYAGWWEFPGGKMEFGETPHAALVREMREELGMKIHASSPWVTVIHEYPHACVKLHFLRCWDYSCEPRSLEHQSFGFFDLDNWPEPMLPATKPLARWLALPKHWIRLESDKETVLNALEAQEDRRFDAVMLGVKNAPEIDFWRSELERFGVKSFWVSAKCSEELQKQADGVYLEEVEDLPLAKHENIAGPAEPKAWEAYEQAGVLFAWAPEFVRVGSSAWERLLMENPLPIYLSNVRIDNEKHLRPHGAHGWIEKI
;
A
#
# COMPACT_ATOMS: atom_id res chain seq x y z
N MET A 1 14.91 -1.48 35.12
CA MET A 1 15.71 -2.52 34.44
C MET A 1 15.13 -2.64 33.05
N SER A 2 15.79 -2.08 32.03
CA SER A 2 15.38 -2.20 30.63
C SER A 2 15.48 -3.68 30.24
N GLN A 3 14.38 -4.26 29.74
CA GLN A 3 14.45 -5.60 29.14
C GLN A 3 15.51 -5.57 28.03
N PRO A 4 16.34 -6.62 27.88
CA PRO A 4 17.26 -6.70 26.76
C PRO A 4 16.45 -6.64 25.47
N SER A 5 16.83 -5.75 24.55
CA SER A 5 16.20 -5.63 23.24
C SER A 5 16.23 -7.01 22.57
N ARG A 6 15.04 -7.59 22.30
CA ARG A 6 14.97 -8.88 21.60
C ARG A 6 15.60 -8.73 20.22
N ALA A 7 16.38 -9.72 19.81
CA ALA A 7 16.90 -9.74 18.45
C ALA A 7 15.75 -9.70 17.44
N VAL A 8 15.83 -8.78 16.49
CA VAL A 8 14.84 -8.64 15.42
C VAL A 8 15.10 -9.69 14.35
N THR A 9 14.10 -10.51 14.05
CA THR A 9 14.15 -11.47 12.95
C THR A 9 13.70 -10.78 11.66
N LEU A 10 14.54 -10.81 10.63
CA LEU A 10 14.20 -10.29 9.30
C LEU A 10 13.46 -11.37 8.51
N VAL A 11 12.36 -11.00 7.88
CA VAL A 11 11.49 -11.88 7.10
C VAL A 11 11.16 -11.21 5.78
N SER A 12 11.16 -11.98 4.69
CA SER A 12 10.73 -11.51 3.37
C SER A 12 9.44 -12.22 2.97
N CYS A 13 8.42 -11.46 2.57
CA CYS A 13 7.09 -11.95 2.23
C CYS A 13 6.70 -11.51 0.82
N GLY A 14 6.11 -12.42 0.03
CA GLY A 14 5.65 -12.16 -1.33
C GLY A 14 4.19 -11.75 -1.42
N VAL A 15 3.93 -10.67 -2.10
CA VAL A 15 2.57 -10.23 -2.49
C VAL A 15 2.41 -10.49 -3.99
N LEU A 16 1.67 -11.56 -4.32
CA LEU A 16 1.47 -12.04 -5.69
C LEU A 16 -0.01 -12.03 -6.03
N PHE A 17 -0.32 -11.64 -7.26
CA PHE A 17 -1.68 -11.67 -7.79
C PHE A 17 -1.74 -12.55 -9.04
N ASN A 18 -2.78 -13.38 -9.13
CA ASN A 18 -3.10 -14.08 -10.38
C ASN A 18 -3.76 -13.13 -11.40
N GLU A 19 -4.09 -13.65 -12.57
CA GLU A 19 -4.74 -12.89 -13.64
C GLU A 19 -6.16 -12.41 -13.28
N GLN A 20 -6.81 -13.06 -12.30
CA GLN A 20 -8.12 -12.69 -11.76
C GLN A 20 -8.05 -11.61 -10.69
N GLY A 21 -6.85 -11.14 -10.31
CA GLY A 21 -6.65 -10.14 -9.26
C GLY A 21 -6.72 -10.68 -7.84
N GLN A 22 -6.70 -12.01 -7.67
CA GLN A 22 -6.69 -12.66 -6.37
C GLN A 22 -5.26 -12.77 -5.83
N CYS A 23 -5.09 -12.64 -4.51
CA CYS A 23 -3.79 -12.65 -3.84
C CYS A 23 -3.44 -14.06 -3.32
N LEU A 24 -2.20 -14.47 -3.51
CA LEU A 24 -1.68 -15.74 -2.99
C LEU A 24 -1.44 -15.63 -1.48
N ILE A 25 -2.08 -16.51 -0.72
CA ILE A 25 -1.95 -16.63 0.74
C ILE A 25 -1.67 -18.10 1.08
N SER A 26 -0.83 -18.36 2.08
CA SER A 26 -0.49 -19.68 2.56
C SER A 26 -0.72 -19.82 4.06
N SER A 27 -0.99 -21.05 4.52
CA SER A 27 -1.11 -21.34 5.95
C SER A 27 0.23 -21.77 6.53
N ARG A 28 0.44 -21.49 7.80
CA ARG A 28 1.62 -21.98 8.52
C ARG A 28 1.53 -23.49 8.72
N PRO A 29 2.58 -24.26 8.36
CA PRO A 29 2.57 -25.71 8.49
C PRO A 29 2.50 -26.16 9.97
N GLU A 30 2.14 -27.43 10.17
CA GLU A 30 2.15 -28.03 11.51
C GLU A 30 3.54 -27.97 12.16
N GLY A 31 3.56 -27.82 13.49
CA GLY A 31 4.81 -27.69 14.27
C GLY A 31 5.41 -26.28 14.31
N LYS A 32 4.94 -25.35 13.53
CA LYS A 32 5.32 -23.93 13.63
C LYS A 32 4.41 -23.19 14.63
N VAL A 33 4.92 -22.12 15.24
CA VAL A 33 4.08 -21.21 16.07
C VAL A 33 2.99 -20.62 15.19
N TYR A 34 1.75 -20.59 15.69
CA TYR A 34 0.55 -20.23 14.91
C TYR A 34 0.24 -21.22 13.76
N ALA A 35 0.50 -22.51 13.91
CA ALA A 35 0.14 -23.52 12.91
C ALA A 35 -1.33 -23.37 12.46
N GLY A 36 -1.60 -23.43 11.15
CA GLY A 36 -2.91 -23.25 10.55
C GLY A 36 -3.35 -21.80 10.37
N TRP A 37 -2.64 -20.81 10.90
CA TRP A 37 -2.90 -19.39 10.61
C TRP A 37 -2.38 -19.01 9.24
N TRP A 38 -3.07 -18.07 8.60
CA TRP A 38 -2.76 -17.65 7.25
C TRP A 38 -1.85 -16.42 7.21
N GLU A 39 -0.96 -16.39 6.24
CA GLU A 39 0.03 -15.35 6.03
C GLU A 39 0.41 -15.22 4.54
N PHE A 40 1.11 -14.16 4.19
CA PHE A 40 1.76 -14.09 2.88
C PHE A 40 2.93 -15.09 2.82
N PRO A 41 3.08 -15.83 1.71
CA PRO A 41 4.17 -16.81 1.58
C PRO A 41 5.54 -16.13 1.63
N GLY A 42 6.51 -16.83 2.23
CA GLY A 42 7.86 -16.33 2.43
C GLY A 42 8.43 -16.75 3.78
N GLY A 43 9.65 -16.30 4.08
CA GLY A 43 10.30 -16.76 5.29
C GLY A 43 11.46 -15.90 5.76
N LYS A 44 12.26 -16.46 6.68
CA LYS A 44 13.37 -15.76 7.32
C LYS A 44 14.49 -15.49 6.32
N MET A 45 14.99 -14.27 6.35
CA MET A 45 16.22 -13.92 5.61
C MET A 45 17.43 -14.59 6.25
N GLU A 46 18.29 -15.18 5.44
CA GLU A 46 19.59 -15.68 5.86
C GLU A 46 20.63 -14.55 5.90
N PHE A 47 21.75 -14.80 6.57
CA PHE A 47 22.80 -13.79 6.70
C PHE A 47 23.35 -13.39 5.32
N GLY A 48 23.29 -12.09 5.04
CA GLY A 48 23.76 -11.51 3.78
C GLY A 48 22.77 -11.55 2.62
N GLU A 49 21.58 -12.13 2.81
CA GLU A 49 20.52 -12.06 1.80
C GLU A 49 19.90 -10.67 1.71
N THR A 50 19.56 -10.30 0.47
CA THR A 50 18.60 -9.19 0.25
C THR A 50 17.16 -9.71 0.42
N PRO A 51 16.16 -8.85 0.70
CA PRO A 51 14.77 -9.27 0.76
C PRO A 51 14.30 -10.01 -0.50
N HIS A 52 14.73 -9.56 -1.70
CA HIS A 52 14.41 -10.25 -2.95
C HIS A 52 15.05 -11.65 -3.02
N ALA A 53 16.32 -11.81 -2.65
CA ALA A 53 16.98 -13.10 -2.68
C ALA A 53 16.33 -14.12 -1.74
N ALA A 54 16.02 -13.69 -0.50
CA ALA A 54 15.30 -14.53 0.47
C ALA A 54 13.92 -14.93 -0.07
N LEU A 55 13.18 -14.01 -0.66
CA LEU A 55 11.88 -14.31 -1.25
C LEU A 55 11.98 -15.35 -2.37
N VAL A 56 12.94 -15.18 -3.29
CA VAL A 56 13.18 -16.15 -4.40
C VAL A 56 13.46 -17.54 -3.86
N ARG A 57 14.28 -17.66 -2.81
CA ARG A 57 14.60 -18.95 -2.17
C ARG A 57 13.36 -19.56 -1.50
N GLU A 58 12.68 -18.81 -0.63
CA GLU A 58 11.52 -19.30 0.14
C GLU A 58 10.36 -19.71 -0.78
N MET A 59 10.03 -18.90 -1.79
CA MET A 59 8.97 -19.23 -2.74
C MET A 59 9.26 -20.51 -3.52
N ARG A 60 10.52 -20.78 -3.82
CA ARG A 60 10.92 -22.04 -4.46
C ARG A 60 10.83 -23.21 -3.50
N GLU A 61 11.28 -23.05 -2.26
CA GLU A 61 11.31 -24.09 -1.23
C GLU A 61 9.92 -24.47 -0.76
N GLU A 62 9.06 -23.48 -0.47
CA GLU A 62 7.73 -23.71 0.07
C GLU A 62 6.69 -24.07 -1.00
N LEU A 63 6.72 -23.38 -2.15
CA LEU A 63 5.65 -23.44 -3.16
C LEU A 63 6.13 -23.86 -4.55
N GLY A 64 7.43 -24.14 -4.76
CA GLY A 64 7.96 -24.51 -6.06
C GLY A 64 7.89 -23.41 -7.12
N MET A 65 7.60 -22.18 -6.73
CA MET A 65 7.46 -21.03 -7.61
C MET A 65 8.81 -20.37 -7.92
N LYS A 66 8.90 -19.77 -9.10
CA LYS A 66 10.07 -18.97 -9.51
C LYS A 66 9.68 -17.50 -9.58
N ILE A 67 10.26 -16.68 -8.73
CA ILE A 67 10.11 -15.22 -8.78
C ILE A 67 11.24 -14.64 -9.62
N HIS A 68 10.88 -13.99 -10.71
CA HIS A 68 11.82 -13.35 -11.64
C HIS A 68 12.05 -11.89 -11.31
N ALA A 69 10.98 -11.20 -10.85
CA ALA A 69 11.06 -9.81 -10.45
C ALA A 69 10.08 -9.46 -9.32
N SER A 70 10.57 -8.67 -8.40
CA SER A 70 9.78 -8.08 -7.32
C SER A 70 10.31 -6.71 -6.93
N SER A 71 9.48 -5.91 -6.29
CA SER A 71 9.86 -4.59 -5.77
C SER A 71 9.42 -4.44 -4.32
N PRO A 72 10.21 -3.79 -3.46
CA PRO A 72 9.78 -3.44 -2.12
C PRO A 72 8.44 -2.70 -2.17
N TRP A 73 7.56 -3.00 -1.21
CA TRP A 73 6.26 -2.34 -1.12
C TRP A 73 6.04 -1.70 0.25
N VAL A 74 6.03 -2.47 1.32
CA VAL A 74 5.94 -1.96 2.70
C VAL A 74 6.82 -2.78 3.63
N THR A 75 7.25 -2.17 4.74
CA THR A 75 7.98 -2.85 5.79
C THR A 75 7.22 -2.70 7.11
N VAL A 76 6.89 -3.82 7.74
CA VAL A 76 6.13 -3.87 9.00
C VAL A 76 7.03 -4.43 10.09
N ILE A 77 7.09 -3.74 11.24
CA ILE A 77 7.70 -4.27 12.46
C ILE A 77 6.56 -4.71 13.38
N HIS A 78 6.63 -5.96 13.84
CA HIS A 78 5.60 -6.50 14.71
C HIS A 78 6.22 -7.28 15.88
N GLU A 79 5.72 -7.00 17.09
CA GLU A 79 6.12 -7.69 18.29
C GLU A 79 5.10 -8.78 18.65
N TYR A 80 5.52 -10.03 18.44
CA TYR A 80 4.80 -11.19 18.98
C TYR A 80 5.27 -11.49 20.40
N PRO A 81 4.47 -12.21 21.21
CA PRO A 81 4.92 -12.62 22.56
C PRO A 81 6.26 -13.37 22.59
N HIS A 82 6.60 -14.07 21.50
CA HIS A 82 7.78 -14.92 21.38
C HIS A 82 8.91 -14.32 20.52
N ALA A 83 8.65 -13.31 19.68
CA ALA A 83 9.64 -12.74 18.74
C ALA A 83 9.28 -11.33 18.32
N CYS A 84 10.31 -10.50 18.05
CA CYS A 84 10.18 -9.27 17.28
C CYS A 84 10.56 -9.58 15.83
N VAL A 85 9.69 -9.23 14.86
CA VAL A 85 9.92 -9.49 13.44
C VAL A 85 9.87 -8.18 12.64
N LYS A 86 10.74 -8.08 11.66
CA LYS A 86 10.70 -7.05 10.62
C LYS A 86 10.39 -7.74 9.30
N LEU A 87 9.18 -7.52 8.80
CA LEU A 87 8.65 -8.14 7.59
C LEU A 87 8.80 -7.17 6.41
N HIS A 88 9.55 -7.58 5.41
CA HIS A 88 9.66 -6.89 4.13
C HIS A 88 8.66 -7.50 3.16
N PHE A 89 7.60 -6.78 2.83
CA PHE A 89 6.62 -7.20 1.83
C PHE A 89 7.05 -6.69 0.45
N LEU A 90 7.22 -7.63 -0.48
CA LEU A 90 7.60 -7.35 -1.86
C LEU A 90 6.45 -7.69 -2.81
N ARG A 91 6.08 -6.78 -3.68
CA ARG A 91 5.13 -7.06 -4.77
C ARG A 91 5.87 -7.80 -5.88
N CYS A 92 5.42 -9.03 -6.16
CA CYS A 92 5.94 -9.86 -7.24
C CYS A 92 5.13 -9.60 -8.49
N TRP A 93 5.78 -9.15 -9.55
CA TRP A 93 5.11 -8.78 -10.80
C TRP A 93 5.60 -9.60 -12.00
N ASP A 94 6.62 -10.44 -11.82
CA ASP A 94 7.07 -11.42 -12.79
C ASP A 94 7.45 -12.72 -12.05
N TYR A 95 6.71 -13.77 -12.33
CA TYR A 95 6.89 -15.07 -11.73
C TYR A 95 6.41 -16.20 -12.65
N SER A 96 6.84 -17.41 -12.42
CA SER A 96 6.44 -18.59 -13.18
C SER A 96 6.26 -19.82 -12.27
N CYS A 97 5.67 -20.85 -12.83
CA CYS A 97 5.24 -22.08 -12.18
C CYS A 97 4.02 -21.89 -11.27
N GLU A 98 3.07 -22.82 -11.42
CA GLU A 98 1.93 -22.93 -10.51
C GLU A 98 2.40 -23.31 -9.11
N PRO A 99 1.83 -22.71 -8.06
CA PRO A 99 2.19 -23.05 -6.69
C PRO A 99 1.86 -24.50 -6.35
N ARG A 100 2.73 -25.14 -5.60
CA ARG A 100 2.56 -26.50 -5.07
C ARG A 100 3.03 -26.52 -3.62
N SER A 101 2.25 -27.13 -2.72
CA SER A 101 2.68 -27.30 -1.34
C SER A 101 3.87 -28.27 -1.25
N LEU A 102 5.03 -27.77 -0.91
CA LEU A 102 6.24 -28.57 -0.72
C LEU A 102 6.56 -28.80 0.76
N GLU A 103 6.00 -27.97 1.65
CA GLU A 103 6.12 -28.10 3.12
C GLU A 103 4.81 -28.48 3.81
N HIS A 104 3.86 -29.06 3.07
CA HIS A 104 2.54 -29.50 3.57
C HIS A 104 1.63 -28.39 4.09
N GLN A 105 1.93 -27.11 3.79
CA GLN A 105 1.03 -25.99 4.06
C GLN A 105 -0.15 -25.96 3.07
N SER A 106 -1.30 -25.46 3.52
CA SER A 106 -2.37 -25.08 2.61
C SER A 106 -2.04 -23.75 1.95
N PHE A 107 -2.50 -23.53 0.73
CA PHE A 107 -2.37 -22.26 0.03
C PHE A 107 -3.54 -22.07 -0.93
N GLY A 108 -3.76 -20.83 -1.35
CA GLY A 108 -4.75 -20.50 -2.37
C GLY A 108 -4.66 -19.05 -2.81
N PHE A 109 -5.37 -18.75 -3.90
CA PHE A 109 -5.58 -17.38 -4.35
C PHE A 109 -6.95 -16.89 -3.83
N PHE A 110 -6.97 -15.77 -3.14
CA PHE A 110 -8.15 -15.23 -2.46
C PHE A 110 -8.45 -13.81 -2.92
N ASP A 111 -9.73 -13.48 -3.01
CA ASP A 111 -10.19 -12.12 -3.25
C ASP A 111 -9.83 -11.22 -2.06
N LEU A 112 -9.55 -9.94 -2.31
CA LEU A 112 -9.07 -9.02 -1.27
C LEU A 112 -10.10 -8.76 -0.15
N ASP A 113 -11.37 -8.97 -0.42
CA ASP A 113 -12.49 -8.84 0.50
C ASP A 113 -12.92 -10.15 1.17
N ASN A 114 -12.30 -11.29 0.78
CA ASN A 114 -12.65 -12.61 1.28
C ASN A 114 -11.41 -13.44 1.63
N TRP A 115 -10.67 -13.00 2.62
CA TRP A 115 -9.45 -13.68 3.07
C TRP A 115 -9.74 -14.81 4.05
N PRO A 116 -8.90 -15.86 4.05
CA PRO A 116 -9.06 -16.95 4.99
C PRO A 116 -8.72 -16.51 6.43
N GLU A 117 -9.39 -17.11 7.39
CA GLU A 117 -9.16 -16.83 8.82
C GLU A 117 -8.68 -18.09 9.56
N PRO A 118 -7.89 -17.96 10.62
CA PRO A 118 -7.34 -16.72 11.17
C PRO A 118 -6.09 -16.25 10.43
N MET A 119 -5.99 -14.93 10.17
CA MET A 119 -4.79 -14.29 9.62
C MET A 119 -3.81 -13.90 10.72
N LEU A 120 -2.50 -14.00 10.47
CA LEU A 120 -1.48 -13.49 11.38
C LEU A 120 -1.67 -11.98 11.65
N PRO A 121 -1.53 -11.52 12.90
CA PRO A 121 -1.73 -10.12 13.27
C PRO A 121 -0.94 -9.12 12.43
N ALA A 122 0.32 -9.42 12.13
CA ALA A 122 1.18 -8.53 11.33
C ALA A 122 0.72 -8.34 9.88
N THR A 123 -0.14 -9.25 9.36
CA THR A 123 -0.61 -9.22 7.97
C THR A 123 -2.00 -8.61 7.81
N LYS A 124 -2.76 -8.45 8.89
CA LYS A 124 -4.12 -7.89 8.85
C LYS A 124 -4.23 -6.51 8.18
N PRO A 125 -3.32 -5.55 8.42
CA PRO A 125 -3.39 -4.24 7.77
C PRO A 125 -3.25 -4.32 6.24
N LEU A 126 -2.59 -5.34 5.72
CA LEU A 126 -2.25 -5.44 4.30
C LEU A 126 -3.48 -5.60 3.40
N ALA A 127 -4.52 -6.29 3.85
CA ALA A 127 -5.77 -6.42 3.10
C ALA A 127 -6.34 -5.04 2.75
N ARG A 128 -6.43 -4.16 3.77
CA ARG A 128 -6.90 -2.79 3.60
C ARG A 128 -6.00 -1.98 2.67
N TRP A 129 -4.69 -2.13 2.80
CA TRP A 129 -3.73 -1.43 1.93
C TRP A 129 -3.77 -1.92 0.49
N LEU A 130 -3.96 -3.22 0.26
CA LEU A 130 -4.07 -3.78 -1.10
C LEU A 130 -5.35 -3.34 -1.81
N ALA A 131 -6.41 -3.09 -1.06
CA ALA A 131 -7.68 -2.59 -1.57
C ALA A 131 -7.70 -1.07 -1.85
N LEU A 132 -6.66 -0.32 -1.46
CA LEU A 132 -6.59 1.11 -1.73
C LEU A 132 -6.64 1.40 -3.23
N PRO A 133 -7.32 2.48 -3.65
CA PRO A 133 -7.34 2.96 -5.03
C PRO A 133 -5.92 3.12 -5.58
N LYS A 134 -5.71 2.86 -6.85
CA LYS A 134 -4.39 2.96 -7.47
C LYS A 134 -4.18 4.25 -8.22
N HIS A 135 -5.22 4.73 -8.91
CA HIS A 135 -5.18 5.96 -9.67
C HIS A 135 -6.04 7.06 -9.03
N TRP A 136 -5.36 8.06 -8.52
CA TRP A 136 -5.96 9.23 -7.91
C TRP A 136 -5.81 10.45 -8.80
N ILE A 137 -6.81 11.34 -8.76
CA ILE A 137 -6.66 12.71 -9.22
C ILE A 137 -6.74 13.68 -8.05
N ARG A 138 -6.01 14.77 -8.14
CA ARG A 138 -6.01 15.85 -7.15
C ARG A 138 -6.45 17.13 -7.81
N LEU A 139 -7.59 17.67 -7.36
CA LEU A 139 -8.22 18.86 -7.91
C LEU A 139 -7.89 20.07 -7.04
N GLU A 140 -6.93 20.88 -7.47
CA GLU A 140 -6.49 22.08 -6.75
C GLU A 140 -6.85 23.39 -7.46
N SER A 141 -7.06 23.33 -8.79
CA SER A 141 -7.43 24.49 -9.60
C SER A 141 -8.88 24.90 -9.33
N ASP A 142 -9.30 26.02 -9.90
CA ASP A 142 -10.71 26.42 -9.88
C ASP A 142 -11.57 25.45 -10.69
N LYS A 143 -12.86 25.46 -10.43
CA LYS A 143 -13.83 24.52 -10.99
C LYS A 143 -13.84 24.52 -12.52
N GLU A 144 -13.80 25.71 -13.15
CA GLU A 144 -13.85 25.83 -14.61
C GLU A 144 -12.60 25.21 -15.27
N THR A 145 -11.43 25.49 -14.71
CA THR A 145 -10.15 24.89 -15.16
C THR A 145 -10.18 23.38 -15.05
N VAL A 146 -10.67 22.85 -13.92
CA VAL A 146 -10.79 21.40 -13.70
C VAL A 146 -11.74 20.75 -14.70
N LEU A 147 -12.93 21.32 -14.93
CA LEU A 147 -13.90 20.77 -15.88
C LEU A 147 -13.34 20.71 -17.30
N ASN A 148 -12.71 21.79 -17.77
CA ASN A 148 -12.07 21.81 -19.07
C ASN A 148 -10.96 20.74 -19.20
N ALA A 149 -10.17 20.53 -18.15
CA ALA A 149 -9.12 19.51 -18.15
C ALA A 149 -9.69 18.08 -18.14
N LEU A 150 -10.81 17.84 -17.46
CA LEU A 150 -11.50 16.55 -17.43
C LEU A 150 -12.19 16.25 -18.80
N GLU A 151 -12.81 17.22 -19.43
CA GLU A 151 -13.41 17.08 -20.77
C GLU A 151 -12.38 16.64 -21.81
N ALA A 152 -11.14 17.13 -21.70
CA ALA A 152 -10.04 16.70 -22.57
C ALA A 152 -9.56 15.26 -22.31
N GLN A 153 -10.15 14.56 -21.33
CA GLN A 153 -9.74 13.23 -20.86
C GLN A 153 -10.93 12.25 -20.74
N GLU A 154 -11.95 12.38 -21.58
CA GLU A 154 -13.21 11.60 -21.50
C GLU A 154 -13.05 10.08 -21.43
N ASP A 155 -12.01 9.53 -22.07
CA ASP A 155 -11.74 8.09 -22.10
C ASP A 155 -10.98 7.58 -20.88
N ARG A 156 -10.54 8.45 -19.99
CA ARG A 156 -9.77 8.04 -18.80
C ARG A 156 -10.68 7.60 -17.67
N ARG A 157 -10.13 6.77 -16.78
CA ARG A 157 -10.78 6.30 -15.57
C ARG A 157 -9.88 6.60 -14.38
N PHE A 158 -10.51 6.98 -13.28
CA PHE A 158 -9.85 7.26 -12.02
C PHE A 158 -10.55 6.48 -10.91
N ASP A 159 -9.81 6.02 -9.92
CA ASP A 159 -10.39 5.26 -8.81
C ASP A 159 -10.86 6.19 -7.69
N ALA A 160 -10.13 7.28 -7.47
CA ALA A 160 -10.39 8.19 -6.35
C ALA A 160 -9.99 9.64 -6.67
N VAL A 161 -10.52 10.57 -5.88
CA VAL A 161 -10.24 12.01 -5.98
C VAL A 161 -9.87 12.62 -4.63
N MET A 162 -8.91 13.55 -4.68
CA MET A 162 -8.56 14.47 -3.59
C MET A 162 -9.04 15.88 -3.94
N LEU A 163 -10.00 16.39 -3.17
CA LEU A 163 -10.54 17.75 -3.35
C LEU A 163 -9.79 18.74 -2.46
N GLY A 164 -9.12 19.71 -3.06
CA GLY A 164 -8.52 20.82 -2.33
C GLY A 164 -9.57 21.72 -1.66
N VAL A 165 -9.13 22.62 -0.79
CA VAL A 165 -10.02 23.51 -0.01
C VAL A 165 -11.00 24.29 -0.88
N LYS A 166 -10.64 24.64 -2.11
CA LYS A 166 -11.50 25.37 -3.05
C LYS A 166 -12.66 24.52 -3.59
N ASN A 167 -12.42 23.23 -3.82
CA ASN A 167 -13.36 22.30 -4.47
C ASN A 167 -14.18 21.49 -3.46
N ALA A 168 -13.65 21.26 -2.25
CA ALA A 168 -14.31 20.46 -1.23
C ALA A 168 -15.73 20.93 -0.84
N PRO A 169 -16.06 22.25 -0.79
CA PRO A 169 -17.42 22.70 -0.51
C PRO A 169 -18.47 22.23 -1.52
N GLU A 170 -18.05 21.84 -2.73
CA GLU A 170 -18.93 21.34 -3.78
C GLU A 170 -18.81 19.80 -3.95
N ILE A 171 -18.55 19.06 -2.88
CA ILE A 171 -18.29 17.60 -2.92
C ILE A 171 -19.42 16.83 -3.62
N ASP A 172 -20.69 17.19 -3.41
CA ASP A 172 -21.83 16.53 -4.06
C ASP A 172 -21.86 16.78 -5.57
N PHE A 173 -21.51 18.00 -6.01
CA PHE A 173 -21.33 18.28 -7.42
C PHE A 173 -20.23 17.40 -8.02
N TRP A 174 -19.07 17.31 -7.37
CA TRP A 174 -17.95 16.49 -7.86
C TRP A 174 -18.28 15.00 -7.84
N ARG A 175 -19.08 14.50 -6.90
CA ARG A 175 -19.56 13.11 -6.91
C ARG A 175 -20.34 12.79 -8.18
N SER A 176 -21.26 13.68 -8.58
CA SER A 176 -22.03 13.54 -9.81
C SER A 176 -21.17 13.61 -11.08
N GLU A 177 -20.30 14.63 -11.16
CA GLU A 177 -19.46 14.84 -12.36
C GLU A 177 -18.42 13.75 -12.57
N LEU A 178 -17.83 13.22 -11.50
CA LEU A 178 -16.73 12.25 -11.59
C LEU A 178 -17.21 10.79 -11.67
N GLU A 179 -18.51 10.55 -11.54
CA GLU A 179 -19.08 9.20 -11.69
C GLU A 179 -18.78 8.62 -13.09
N ARG A 180 -18.88 9.43 -14.13
CA ARG A 180 -18.58 9.03 -15.53
C ARG A 180 -17.13 8.61 -15.73
N PHE A 181 -16.20 9.06 -14.88
CA PHE A 181 -14.79 8.69 -14.90
C PHE A 181 -14.49 7.48 -14.00
N GLY A 182 -15.49 6.92 -13.33
CA GLY A 182 -15.36 5.74 -12.47
C GLY A 182 -14.92 6.02 -11.04
N VAL A 183 -14.84 7.29 -10.63
CA VAL A 183 -14.42 7.70 -9.26
C VAL A 183 -15.43 7.19 -8.23
N LYS A 184 -14.91 6.48 -7.21
CA LYS A 184 -15.73 5.90 -6.14
C LYS A 184 -15.33 6.39 -4.74
N SER A 185 -14.19 7.03 -4.60
CA SER A 185 -13.69 7.49 -3.31
C SER A 185 -13.30 8.97 -3.37
N PHE A 186 -13.83 9.73 -2.40
CA PHE A 186 -13.72 11.20 -2.34
C PHE A 186 -13.04 11.63 -1.04
N TRP A 187 -11.87 12.23 -1.16
CA TRP A 187 -11.08 12.71 -0.03
C TRP A 187 -10.96 14.22 -0.07
N VAL A 188 -10.92 14.84 1.10
CA VAL A 188 -10.78 16.29 1.24
C VAL A 188 -9.54 16.66 2.03
N SER A 189 -9.05 17.91 1.84
CA SER A 189 -7.92 18.40 2.63
C SER A 189 -8.27 18.48 4.13
N ALA A 190 -7.30 18.15 4.99
CA ALA A 190 -7.42 18.33 6.44
C ALA A 190 -7.69 19.77 6.86
N LYS A 191 -7.39 20.75 5.98
CA LYS A 191 -7.68 22.19 6.19
C LYS A 191 -9.16 22.53 5.98
N CYS A 192 -9.98 21.60 5.49
CA CYS A 192 -11.43 21.78 5.40
C CYS A 192 -12.10 21.69 6.78
N SER A 193 -13.31 22.22 6.90
CA SER A 193 -14.10 22.10 8.13
C SER A 193 -14.36 20.63 8.51
N GLU A 194 -14.55 20.38 9.79
CA GLU A 194 -14.85 19.02 10.29
C GLU A 194 -16.14 18.46 9.67
N GLU A 195 -17.10 19.33 9.36
CA GLU A 195 -18.35 18.92 8.69
C GLU A 195 -18.11 18.40 7.27
N LEU A 196 -17.23 19.04 6.49
CA LEU A 196 -16.83 18.55 5.17
C LEU A 196 -16.00 17.28 5.26
N GLN A 197 -15.11 17.18 6.25
CA GLN A 197 -14.34 15.97 6.47
C GLN A 197 -15.24 14.74 6.73
N LYS A 198 -16.34 14.90 7.48
CA LYS A 198 -17.32 13.83 7.74
C LYS A 198 -18.12 13.40 6.51
N GLN A 199 -18.22 14.25 5.49
CA GLN A 199 -18.90 13.91 4.23
C GLN A 199 -18.00 13.17 3.24
N ALA A 200 -16.70 13.17 3.46
CA ALA A 200 -15.72 12.52 2.61
C ALA A 200 -15.48 11.05 3.03
N ASP A 201 -14.84 10.29 2.17
CA ASP A 201 -14.42 8.92 2.47
C ASP A 201 -13.05 8.89 3.18
N GLY A 202 -12.36 10.02 3.21
CA GLY A 202 -11.10 10.21 3.91
C GLY A 202 -10.57 11.65 3.85
N VAL A 203 -9.48 11.87 4.54
CA VAL A 203 -8.82 13.16 4.69
C VAL A 203 -7.36 13.06 4.28
N TYR A 204 -6.87 14.00 3.50
CA TYR A 204 -5.45 14.07 3.20
C TYR A 204 -4.79 15.31 3.81
N LEU A 205 -3.54 15.13 4.23
CA LEU A 205 -2.69 16.19 4.76
C LEU A 205 -1.94 16.83 3.59
N GLU A 206 -1.89 18.14 3.52
CA GLU A 206 -1.02 18.83 2.57
C GLU A 206 0.43 18.82 3.05
N GLU A 207 0.60 18.97 4.37
CA GLU A 207 1.87 18.90 5.09
C GLU A 207 1.72 18.02 6.34
N VAL A 208 2.82 17.51 6.88
CA VAL A 208 2.80 16.66 8.09
C VAL A 208 2.18 17.39 9.28
N GLU A 209 2.44 18.69 9.37
CA GLU A 209 1.96 19.58 10.41
C GLU A 209 0.43 19.72 10.45
N ASP A 210 -0.26 19.33 9.35
CA ASP A 210 -1.73 19.34 9.28
C ASP A 210 -2.37 18.14 10.01
N LEU A 211 -1.58 17.16 10.49
CA LEU A 211 -2.10 15.95 11.15
C LEU A 211 -3.08 16.23 12.29
N PRO A 212 -2.88 17.21 13.18
CA PRO A 212 -3.84 17.52 14.23
C PRO A 212 -5.20 18.05 13.72
N LEU A 213 -5.26 18.52 12.47
CA LEU A 213 -6.48 19.02 11.82
C LEU A 213 -7.36 17.89 11.27
N ALA A 214 -6.77 16.70 10.99
CA ALA A 214 -7.50 15.55 10.48
C ALA A 214 -8.44 14.98 11.55
N LYS A 215 -9.74 14.93 11.24
CA LYS A 215 -10.81 14.41 12.10
C LYS A 215 -11.53 13.24 11.44
N HIS A 216 -10.75 12.32 10.85
CA HIS A 216 -11.27 11.19 10.11
C HIS A 216 -10.41 9.93 10.41
N GLU A 217 -11.02 8.74 10.31
CA GLU A 217 -10.31 7.47 10.49
C GLU A 217 -9.43 7.09 9.29
N ASN A 218 -9.76 7.61 8.09
CA ASN A 218 -8.99 7.41 6.87
C ASN A 218 -8.14 8.66 6.61
N ILE A 219 -6.83 8.57 6.84
CA ILE A 219 -5.90 9.69 6.69
C ILE A 219 -4.80 9.28 5.70
N ALA A 220 -4.37 10.22 4.87
CA ALA A 220 -3.20 10.09 4.02
C ALA A 220 -2.33 11.34 4.08
N GLY A 221 -1.03 11.23 3.82
CA GLY A 221 -0.12 12.38 3.93
C GLY A 221 1.16 12.25 3.11
N PRO A 222 1.99 13.30 3.07
CA PRO A 222 3.29 13.24 2.41
C PRO A 222 4.23 12.24 3.10
N ALA A 223 5.04 11.53 2.32
CA ALA A 223 5.98 10.54 2.82
C ALA A 223 7.23 11.23 3.40
N GLU A 224 7.22 11.47 4.68
CA GLU A 224 8.34 12.03 5.42
C GLU A 224 8.80 11.06 6.51
N PRO A 225 10.05 10.54 6.47
CA PRO A 225 10.54 9.56 7.45
C PRO A 225 10.39 10.00 8.91
N LYS A 226 10.56 11.30 9.19
CA LYS A 226 10.38 11.86 10.55
C LYS A 226 8.94 11.77 11.08
N ALA A 227 7.95 11.54 10.19
CA ALA A 227 6.53 11.49 10.54
C ALA A 227 6.01 10.05 10.75
N TRP A 228 6.79 9.01 10.48
CA TRP A 228 6.28 7.62 10.52
C TRP A 228 5.68 7.23 11.86
N GLU A 229 6.32 7.59 12.97
CA GLU A 229 5.80 7.28 14.31
C GLU A 229 4.45 7.98 14.58
N ALA A 230 4.32 9.25 14.21
CA ALA A 230 3.07 9.99 14.35
C ALA A 230 1.99 9.44 13.42
N TYR A 231 2.35 9.02 12.22
CA TYR A 231 1.44 8.42 11.25
C TYR A 231 0.92 7.05 11.72
N GLU A 232 1.78 6.23 12.30
CA GLU A 232 1.39 4.94 12.87
C GLU A 232 0.39 5.14 14.02
N GLN A 233 0.68 6.07 14.94
CA GLN A 233 -0.21 6.40 16.06
C GLN A 233 -1.56 6.97 15.60
N ALA A 234 -1.57 7.75 14.53
CA ALA A 234 -2.79 8.35 13.97
C ALA A 234 -3.55 7.41 13.01
N GLY A 235 -2.99 6.25 12.67
CA GLY A 235 -3.60 5.31 11.73
C GLY A 235 -3.63 5.79 10.29
N VAL A 236 -2.61 6.55 9.85
CA VAL A 236 -2.47 6.99 8.46
C VAL A 236 -2.40 5.79 7.54
N LEU A 237 -3.19 5.79 6.45
CA LEU A 237 -3.36 4.63 5.57
C LEU A 237 -2.29 4.51 4.49
N PHE A 238 -1.89 5.63 3.90
CA PHE A 238 -0.89 5.68 2.85
C PHE A 238 -0.21 7.05 2.79
N ALA A 239 0.92 7.08 2.10
CA ALA A 239 1.64 8.33 1.88
C ALA A 239 2.00 8.47 0.39
N TRP A 240 2.34 9.70 -0.05
CA TRP A 240 2.87 9.95 -1.38
C TRP A 240 4.28 10.50 -1.33
N ALA A 241 5.10 10.08 -2.29
CA ALA A 241 6.47 10.55 -2.39
C ALA A 241 6.51 12.06 -2.65
N PRO A 242 7.41 12.79 -1.99
CA PRO A 242 7.64 14.19 -2.31
C PRO A 242 8.05 14.37 -3.79
N GLU A 243 7.63 15.47 -4.41
CA GLU A 243 7.88 15.77 -5.83
C GLU A 243 9.36 15.75 -6.22
N PHE A 244 10.25 16.06 -5.29
CA PHE A 244 11.69 16.06 -5.53
C PHE A 244 12.36 14.67 -5.48
N VAL A 245 11.63 13.63 -5.06
CA VAL A 245 12.14 12.27 -5.02
C VAL A 245 11.97 11.61 -6.38
N ARG A 246 13.07 11.54 -7.13
CA ARG A 246 13.06 10.90 -8.44
C ARG A 246 12.95 9.38 -8.30
N VAL A 247 11.98 8.79 -8.97
CA VAL A 247 11.81 7.33 -9.09
C VAL A 247 13.09 6.67 -9.62
N GLY A 248 13.50 5.57 -8.99
CA GLY A 248 14.74 4.87 -9.32
C GLY A 248 16.01 5.52 -8.77
N SER A 249 15.90 6.60 -8.00
CA SER A 249 17.05 7.15 -7.26
C SER A 249 17.31 6.40 -5.96
N SER A 250 18.52 6.56 -5.40
CA SER A 250 18.85 6.01 -4.08
C SER A 250 17.96 6.54 -2.95
N ALA A 251 17.38 7.73 -3.10
CA ALA A 251 16.41 8.29 -2.17
C ALA A 251 15.07 7.55 -2.26
N TRP A 252 14.62 7.23 -3.48
CA TRP A 252 13.44 6.42 -3.74
C TRP A 252 13.58 5.01 -3.17
N GLU A 253 14.71 4.35 -3.44
CA GLU A 253 14.98 3.00 -2.92
C GLU A 253 14.99 2.96 -1.38
N ARG A 254 15.63 3.93 -0.73
CA ARG A 254 15.58 4.05 0.74
C ARG A 254 14.16 4.27 1.25
N LEU A 255 13.39 5.15 0.60
CA LEU A 255 11.99 5.38 0.96
C LEU A 255 11.20 4.08 0.95
N LEU A 256 11.33 3.27 -0.10
CA LEU A 256 10.62 1.98 -0.21
C LEU A 256 11.07 0.91 0.78
N MET A 257 12.35 0.89 1.12
CA MET A 257 12.91 -0.11 2.05
C MET A 257 12.54 0.14 3.52
N GLU A 258 12.24 1.38 3.87
CA GLU A 258 12.02 1.82 5.25
C GLU A 258 10.57 2.22 5.54
N ASN A 259 9.75 2.40 4.52
CA ASN A 259 8.38 2.90 4.72
C ASN A 259 7.44 1.86 5.36
N PRO A 260 6.71 2.25 6.38
CA PRO A 260 5.70 1.40 7.02
C PRO A 260 4.33 1.44 6.30
N LEU A 261 4.15 2.28 5.29
CA LEU A 261 2.88 2.55 4.61
C LEU A 261 3.02 2.42 3.09
N PRO A 262 1.96 2.07 2.35
CA PRO A 262 1.97 2.13 0.88
C PRO A 262 2.34 3.53 0.37
N ILE A 263 3.26 3.61 -0.59
CA ILE A 263 3.73 4.87 -1.18
C ILE A 263 3.15 5.05 -2.58
N TYR A 264 2.63 6.25 -2.84
CA TYR A 264 2.14 6.68 -4.14
C TYR A 264 3.14 7.63 -4.81
N LEU A 265 3.22 7.57 -6.13
CA LEU A 265 3.87 8.63 -6.88
C LEU A 265 2.95 9.84 -6.95
N SER A 266 3.48 11.05 -6.78
CA SER A 266 2.72 12.30 -6.90
C SER A 266 3.11 13.07 -8.14
N ASN A 267 2.15 13.83 -8.70
CA ASN A 267 2.33 14.69 -9.87
C ASN A 267 2.88 13.96 -11.10
N VAL A 268 2.47 12.74 -11.31
CA VAL A 268 2.86 11.93 -12.47
C VAL A 268 1.63 11.49 -13.25
N ARG A 269 1.77 11.48 -14.57
CA ARG A 269 0.80 10.88 -15.47
C ARG A 269 1.30 9.52 -15.90
N ILE A 270 0.51 8.48 -15.63
CA ILE A 270 0.83 7.11 -15.97
C ILE A 270 -0.36 6.52 -16.74
N ASP A 271 -0.11 6.08 -17.96
CA ASP A 271 -1.16 5.53 -18.83
C ASP A 271 -1.41 4.04 -18.56
N ASN A 272 -0.50 3.35 -17.87
CA ASN A 272 -0.61 1.93 -17.58
C ASN A 272 0.03 1.56 -16.24
N GLU A 273 -0.73 0.93 -15.35
CA GLU A 273 -0.29 0.42 -14.05
C GLU A 273 0.97 -0.48 -14.13
N LYS A 274 1.17 -1.17 -15.24
CA LYS A 274 2.37 -2.01 -15.42
C LYS A 274 3.68 -1.22 -15.29
N HIS A 275 3.67 0.07 -15.57
CA HIS A 275 4.83 0.94 -15.40
C HIS A 275 5.19 1.20 -13.93
N LEU A 276 4.25 1.01 -12.99
CA LEU A 276 4.51 1.17 -11.55
C LEU A 276 5.23 -0.02 -10.94
N ARG A 277 5.03 -1.22 -11.48
CA ARG A 277 5.48 -2.49 -10.90
C ARG A 277 6.97 -2.51 -10.58
N PRO A 278 7.88 -2.11 -11.52
CA PRO A 278 9.31 -2.11 -11.26
C PRO A 278 9.75 -1.10 -10.20
N HIS A 279 8.89 -0.15 -9.86
CA HIS A 279 9.23 0.96 -8.98
C HIS A 279 8.72 0.79 -7.55
N GLY A 280 7.93 -0.25 -7.26
CA GLY A 280 7.40 -0.53 -5.92
C GLY A 280 6.32 0.44 -5.42
N ALA A 281 5.91 1.43 -6.22
CA ALA A 281 4.81 2.31 -5.86
C ALA A 281 3.48 1.54 -5.79
N HIS A 282 2.60 1.92 -4.85
CA HIS A 282 1.27 1.34 -4.74
C HIS A 282 0.35 1.82 -5.86
N GLY A 283 0.42 3.08 -6.18
CA GLY A 283 -0.36 3.77 -7.21
C GLY A 283 0.23 5.15 -7.52
N TRP A 284 -0.57 6.02 -8.11
CA TRP A 284 -0.14 7.38 -8.44
C TRP A 284 -1.26 8.40 -8.25
N ILE A 285 -0.86 9.64 -8.05
CA ILE A 285 -1.72 10.80 -7.89
C ILE A 285 -1.39 11.77 -9.03
N GLU A 286 -2.36 12.07 -9.88
CA GLU A 286 -2.25 13.03 -10.96
C GLU A 286 -2.89 14.35 -10.51
N LYS A 287 -2.22 15.47 -10.75
CA LYS A 287 -2.75 16.80 -10.44
C LYS A 287 -3.48 17.38 -11.67
N ILE A 288 -4.69 17.85 -11.46
CA ILE A 288 -5.55 18.53 -12.45
C ILE A 288 -5.90 19.93 -11.97
#